data_a89731ba5c889a16298872d95054199f
#
_entry.id   a89731ba5c889a16298872d95054199f
#
_cell.length_a   1.000
_cell.length_b   1.000
_cell.length_c   1.000
_cell.angle_alpha   90.00
_cell.angle_beta   90.00
_cell.angle_gamma   90.00
#
_symmetry.space_group_name_H-M   'P 1'
#
loop_
_entity.id
_entity.type
_entity.pdbx_description
1 polymer ?
#
loop_
_entity_poly.entity_id
_entity_poly.type
_entity_poly.pdbx_seq_one_letter_code
_entity_poly.pdbx_strand_id
1 'polypeptide(L)'
;MVCDAHCRAADGIYAVGDVARWTHAGLGTSVRLENRTNATDQARAVAARLLGGEEPYTPVPHFWTDQFDAKIQVHGVVPAEAEVTVVEGDPEPAADGGRRRFVALARDGDGRATGVLGWNMPKQTRLHRQEVVDTFTGAPAPTR
;
A
#
# COMPACT_ATOMS: atom_id res chain seq x y z
N MET A 1 -6.45 -17.74 -6.02
CA MET A 1 -7.92 -17.78 -6.28
C MET A 1 -8.37 -16.39 -6.69
N VAL A 2 -9.15 -16.27 -7.78
CA VAL A 2 -9.73 -14.99 -8.20
C VAL A 2 -10.99 -14.74 -7.36
N CYS A 3 -11.13 -13.52 -6.85
CA CYS A 3 -12.20 -13.11 -5.97
C CYS A 3 -12.82 -11.78 -6.40
N ASP A 4 -14.07 -11.55 -6.00
CA ASP A 4 -14.70 -10.24 -6.12
C ASP A 4 -14.13 -9.22 -5.11
N ALA A 5 -14.72 -8.02 -5.05
CA ALA A 5 -14.28 -6.96 -4.14
C ALA A 5 -14.50 -7.28 -2.63
N HIS A 6 -15.23 -8.34 -2.33
CA HIS A 6 -15.50 -8.82 -0.96
C HIS A 6 -14.70 -10.09 -0.62
N CYS A 7 -13.67 -10.40 -1.40
CA CYS A 7 -12.84 -11.61 -1.26
C CYS A 7 -13.60 -12.93 -1.47
N ARG A 8 -14.77 -12.92 -2.12
CA ARG A 8 -15.57 -14.09 -2.44
C ARG A 8 -15.10 -14.70 -3.75
N ALA A 9 -14.71 -15.96 -3.73
CA ALA A 9 -14.23 -16.71 -4.89
C ALA A 9 -15.35 -17.49 -5.60
N ALA A 10 -16.32 -17.96 -4.83
CA ALA A 10 -17.52 -18.65 -5.31
C ALA A 10 -18.62 -18.57 -4.24
N ASP A 11 -19.81 -19.15 -4.53
CA ASP A 11 -20.88 -19.17 -3.55
C ASP A 11 -20.46 -19.89 -2.26
N GLY A 12 -20.56 -19.19 -1.13
CA GLY A 12 -20.10 -19.67 0.18
C GLY A 12 -18.59 -19.82 0.35
N ILE A 13 -17.76 -19.46 -0.66
CA ILE A 13 -16.30 -19.63 -0.62
C ILE A 13 -15.61 -18.27 -0.64
N TYR A 14 -14.82 -18.01 0.37
CA TYR A 14 -13.98 -16.83 0.49
C TYR A 14 -12.50 -17.23 0.51
N ALA A 15 -11.62 -16.36 0.00
CA ALA A 15 -10.18 -16.54 0.06
C ALA A 15 -9.52 -15.33 0.68
N VAL A 16 -8.51 -15.56 1.53
CA VAL A 16 -7.76 -14.52 2.24
C VAL A 16 -6.26 -14.81 2.20
N GLY A 17 -5.45 -13.76 2.29
CA GLY A 17 -3.99 -13.85 2.27
C GLY A 17 -3.44 -14.14 0.87
N ASP A 18 -2.29 -14.78 0.81
CA ASP A 18 -1.47 -14.93 -0.40
C ASP A 18 -2.17 -15.67 -1.55
N VAL A 19 -3.15 -16.52 -1.21
CA VAL A 19 -3.95 -17.25 -2.20
C VAL A 19 -4.99 -16.36 -2.91
N ALA A 20 -5.38 -15.23 -2.30
CA ALA A 20 -6.43 -14.37 -2.80
C ALA A 20 -5.92 -13.34 -3.81
N ARG A 21 -6.53 -13.31 -5.00
CA ARG A 21 -6.43 -12.20 -5.95
C ARG A 21 -7.83 -11.60 -6.05
N TRP A 22 -8.02 -10.40 -5.53
CA TRP A 22 -9.34 -9.79 -5.47
C TRP A 22 -9.43 -8.49 -6.26
N THR A 23 -10.64 -8.08 -6.61
CA THR A 23 -10.89 -6.78 -7.25
C THR A 23 -10.81 -5.67 -6.21
N HIS A 24 -9.82 -4.80 -6.35
CA HIS A 24 -9.65 -3.63 -5.50
C HIS A 24 -10.41 -2.44 -6.10
N ALA A 25 -11.56 -2.09 -5.52
CA ALA A 25 -12.45 -1.08 -6.09
C ALA A 25 -11.78 0.31 -6.24
N GLY A 26 -10.95 0.72 -5.29
CA GLY A 26 -10.24 2.01 -5.36
C GLY A 26 -9.16 2.08 -6.45
N LEU A 27 -8.60 0.93 -6.87
CA LEU A 27 -7.61 0.86 -7.96
C LEU A 27 -8.24 0.46 -9.30
N GLY A 28 -9.50 0.03 -9.31
CA GLY A 28 -10.17 -0.46 -10.51
C GLY A 28 -9.54 -1.72 -11.14
N THR A 29 -8.72 -2.46 -10.40
CA THR A 29 -7.99 -3.63 -10.90
C THR A 29 -7.92 -4.76 -9.88
N SER A 30 -7.53 -5.96 -10.36
CA SER A 30 -7.30 -7.11 -9.48
C SER A 30 -5.89 -7.08 -8.92
N VAL A 31 -5.79 -7.21 -7.59
CA VAL A 31 -4.53 -7.20 -6.86
C VAL A 31 -4.35 -8.47 -6.03
N ARG A 32 -3.11 -8.82 -5.74
CA ARG A 32 -2.70 -9.85 -4.78
C ARG A 32 -1.55 -9.29 -3.94
N LEU A 33 -1.73 -9.26 -2.64
CA LEU A 33 -0.73 -8.78 -1.70
C LEU A 33 -0.28 -9.94 -0.81
N GLU A 34 0.99 -10.30 -0.94
CA GLU A 34 1.60 -11.44 -0.26
C GLU A 34 2.34 -10.94 0.99
N ASN A 35 1.57 -10.50 1.99
CA ASN A 35 2.13 -10.07 3.28
C ASN A 35 1.16 -10.35 4.44
N ARG A 36 1.72 -10.49 5.63
CA ARG A 36 0.99 -10.85 6.85
C ARG A 36 -0.10 -9.84 7.23
N THR A 37 0.15 -8.55 7.02
CA THR A 37 -0.84 -7.51 7.35
C THR A 37 -2.07 -7.67 6.49
N ASN A 38 -1.88 -7.80 5.16
CA ASN A 38 -2.99 -8.02 4.25
C ASN A 38 -3.80 -9.27 4.61
N ALA A 39 -3.13 -10.39 4.90
CA ALA A 39 -3.83 -11.62 5.29
C ALA A 39 -4.72 -11.42 6.52
N THR A 40 -4.24 -10.69 7.53
CA THR A 40 -5.00 -10.40 8.76
C THR A 40 -6.17 -9.46 8.49
N ASP A 41 -5.95 -8.38 7.74
CA ASP A 41 -6.99 -7.38 7.48
C ASP A 41 -8.06 -7.91 6.52
N GLN A 42 -7.66 -8.72 5.55
CA GLN A 42 -8.57 -9.41 4.63
C GLN A 42 -9.44 -10.43 5.36
N ALA A 43 -8.88 -11.16 6.32
CA ALA A 43 -9.66 -12.08 7.17
C ALA A 43 -10.70 -11.32 8.02
N ARG A 44 -10.36 -10.16 8.56
CA ARG A 44 -11.32 -9.29 9.28
C ARG A 44 -12.43 -8.79 8.37
N ALA A 45 -12.10 -8.36 7.15
CA ALA A 45 -13.09 -7.91 6.18
C ALA A 45 -14.05 -9.03 5.79
N VAL A 46 -13.56 -10.24 5.56
CA VAL A 46 -14.40 -11.42 5.29
C VAL A 46 -15.26 -11.76 6.48
N ALA A 47 -14.74 -11.71 7.71
CA ALA A 47 -15.54 -11.94 8.92
C ALA A 47 -16.67 -10.90 9.05
N ALA A 48 -16.37 -9.62 8.81
CA ALA A 48 -17.40 -8.57 8.79
C ALA A 48 -18.46 -8.83 7.72
N ARG A 49 -18.05 -9.27 6.53
CA ARG A 49 -18.97 -9.63 5.43
C ARG A 49 -19.90 -10.78 5.81
N LEU A 50 -19.39 -11.81 6.47
CA LEU A 50 -20.17 -12.95 6.95
C LEU A 50 -21.18 -12.56 8.04
N LEU A 51 -20.94 -11.47 8.76
CA LEU A 51 -21.83 -10.86 9.75
C LEU A 51 -22.80 -9.82 9.16
N GLY A 52 -22.88 -9.72 7.83
CA GLY A 52 -23.81 -8.81 7.15
C GLY A 52 -23.22 -7.45 6.73
N GLY A 53 -21.92 -7.22 6.87
CA GLY A 53 -21.27 -6.03 6.35
C GLY A 53 -21.27 -6.00 4.81
N GLU A 54 -21.40 -4.81 4.22
CA GLU A 54 -21.51 -4.64 2.77
C GLU A 54 -20.29 -3.96 2.14
N GLU A 55 -19.38 -3.47 2.96
CA GLU A 55 -18.20 -2.72 2.48
C GLU A 55 -17.21 -3.63 1.72
N PRO A 56 -16.74 -3.19 0.55
CA PRO A 56 -15.69 -3.90 -0.17
C PRO A 56 -14.35 -3.79 0.56
N TYR A 57 -13.48 -4.77 0.36
CA TYR A 57 -12.13 -4.74 0.89
C TYR A 57 -11.21 -3.86 0.01
N THR A 58 -10.94 -2.63 0.44
CA THR A 58 -10.15 -1.62 -0.28
C THR A 58 -9.01 -1.06 0.56
N PRO A 59 -8.05 -1.89 1.00
CA PRO A 59 -6.96 -1.41 1.84
C PRO A 59 -6.00 -0.52 1.05
N VAL A 60 -5.35 0.43 1.73
CA VAL A 60 -4.09 0.97 1.24
C VAL A 60 -3.00 -0.05 1.57
N PRO A 61 -2.37 -0.68 0.57
CA PRO A 61 -1.33 -1.67 0.82
C PRO A 61 -0.26 -1.11 1.75
N HIS A 62 0.20 -1.94 2.68
CA HIS A 62 1.24 -1.53 3.61
C HIS A 62 2.09 -2.71 4.01
N PHE A 63 3.40 -2.53 3.96
CA PHE A 63 4.34 -3.48 4.55
C PHE A 63 5.54 -2.76 5.17
N TRP A 64 6.24 -3.46 6.03
CA TRP A 64 7.50 -3.00 6.59
C TRP A 64 8.48 -4.17 6.70
N THR A 65 9.75 -3.82 6.73
CA THR A 65 10.82 -4.78 7.03
C THR A 65 11.95 -4.07 7.75
N ASP A 66 12.58 -4.78 8.67
CA ASP A 66 13.82 -4.38 9.31
C ASP A 66 14.94 -5.24 8.72
N GLN A 67 15.93 -4.61 8.09
CA GLN A 67 17.08 -5.25 7.46
C GLN A 67 18.36 -4.62 7.99
N PHE A 68 19.06 -5.32 8.88
CA PHE A 68 20.24 -4.80 9.57
C PHE A 68 19.94 -3.49 10.31
N ASP A 69 20.45 -2.37 9.81
CA ASP A 69 20.24 -1.02 10.36
C ASP A 69 19.14 -0.23 9.63
N ALA A 70 18.53 -0.81 8.59
CA ALA A 70 17.48 -0.20 7.80
C ALA A 70 16.08 -0.60 8.30
N LYS A 71 15.26 0.41 8.59
CA LYS A 71 13.81 0.27 8.80
C LYS A 71 13.10 0.82 7.57
N ILE A 72 12.50 -0.09 6.81
CA ILE A 72 11.83 0.26 5.55
C ILE A 72 10.32 0.13 5.75
N GLN A 73 9.58 1.14 5.32
CA GLN A 73 8.13 1.15 5.31
C GLN A 73 7.64 1.56 3.94
N VAL A 74 6.62 0.87 3.44
CA VAL A 74 5.97 1.22 2.18
C VAL A 74 4.46 1.26 2.40
N HIS A 75 3.82 2.32 1.95
CA HIS A 75 2.37 2.43 1.84
C HIS A 75 2.01 2.62 0.37
N GLY A 76 0.94 1.97 -0.09
CA GLY A 76 0.54 1.96 -1.48
C GLY A 76 1.28 0.93 -2.31
N VAL A 77 1.37 1.19 -3.60
CA VAL A 77 2.06 0.37 -4.60
C VAL A 77 3.08 1.21 -5.37
N VAL A 78 4.15 0.57 -5.84
CA VAL A 78 5.15 1.19 -6.71
C VAL A 78 5.13 0.42 -8.03
N PRO A 79 4.29 0.82 -9.01
CA PRO A 79 4.29 0.24 -10.34
C PRO A 79 5.65 0.39 -11.02
N ALA A 80 5.97 -0.52 -11.94
CA ALA A 80 7.27 -0.49 -12.63
C ALA A 80 7.47 0.78 -13.46
N GLU A 81 6.38 1.35 -13.95
CA GLU A 81 6.34 2.58 -14.77
C GLU A 81 6.21 3.86 -13.94
N ALA A 82 6.10 3.76 -12.61
CA ALA A 82 5.95 4.93 -11.75
C ALA A 82 7.22 5.78 -11.73
N GLU A 83 7.05 7.10 -11.75
CA GLU A 83 8.11 8.03 -11.45
C GLU A 83 8.38 8.03 -9.94
N VAL A 84 9.61 7.73 -9.55
CA VAL A 84 10.03 7.70 -8.14
C VAL A 84 10.94 8.88 -7.84
N THR A 85 10.49 9.76 -6.93
CA THR A 85 11.24 10.96 -6.54
C THR A 85 11.51 10.96 -5.05
N VAL A 86 12.75 11.24 -4.64
CA VAL A 86 13.09 11.49 -3.23
C VAL A 86 12.55 12.87 -2.84
N VAL A 87 11.70 12.89 -1.81
CA VAL A 87 11.00 14.11 -1.34
C VAL A 87 11.56 14.64 -0.02
N GLU A 88 12.18 13.77 0.77
CA GLU A 88 12.88 14.15 2.01
C GLU A 88 14.13 13.30 2.21
N GLY A 89 15.17 13.91 2.79
CA GLY A 89 16.41 13.24 3.15
C GLY A 89 17.33 12.95 1.97
N ASP A 90 18.24 11.98 2.17
CA ASP A 90 19.26 11.62 1.18
C ASP A 90 19.33 10.09 1.06
N PRO A 91 19.20 9.51 -0.16
CA PRO A 91 19.36 8.09 -0.40
C PRO A 91 20.81 7.62 -0.30
N GLU A 92 21.77 8.54 -0.39
CA GLU A 92 23.19 8.20 -0.19
C GLU A 92 23.52 8.15 1.31
N PRO A 93 24.48 7.30 1.72
CA PRO A 93 24.97 7.31 3.08
C PRO A 93 25.66 8.66 3.38
N ALA A 94 25.49 9.17 4.60
CA ALA A 94 26.23 10.34 5.01
C ALA A 94 27.74 10.10 4.96
N ALA A 95 28.51 11.15 4.65
CA ALA A 95 29.97 11.06 4.48
C ALA A 95 30.73 10.52 5.70
N ASP A 96 30.14 10.60 6.88
CA ASP A 96 30.64 10.05 8.14
C ASP A 96 30.28 8.56 8.36
N GLY A 97 29.72 7.88 7.36
CA GLY A 97 29.22 6.51 7.47
C GLY A 97 27.86 6.39 8.15
N GLY A 98 27.14 7.52 8.29
CA GLY A 98 25.79 7.56 8.87
C GLY A 98 24.77 6.75 8.04
N ARG A 99 23.64 6.41 8.68
CA ARG A 99 22.57 5.62 8.06
C ARG A 99 21.89 6.43 6.94
N ARG A 100 21.58 5.77 5.84
CA ARG A 100 20.69 6.29 4.80
C ARG A 100 19.35 6.68 5.42
N ARG A 101 18.82 7.84 5.07
CA ARG A 101 17.55 8.35 5.60
C ARG A 101 16.85 9.14 4.50
N PHE A 102 15.79 8.60 3.95
CA PHE A 102 15.01 9.31 2.93
C PHE A 102 13.56 8.85 2.88
N VAL A 103 12.73 9.66 2.26
CA VAL A 103 11.38 9.33 1.83
C VAL A 103 11.31 9.54 0.33
N ALA A 104 10.76 8.57 -0.37
CA ALA A 104 10.49 8.66 -1.80
C ALA A 104 9.00 8.46 -2.08
N LEU A 105 8.46 9.22 -3.03
CA LEU A 105 7.11 9.07 -3.56
C LEU A 105 7.17 8.45 -4.95
N ALA A 106 6.29 7.47 -5.17
CA ALA A 106 5.99 6.94 -6.48
C ALA A 106 4.73 7.61 -7.02
N ARG A 107 4.77 8.09 -8.26
CA ARG A 107 3.65 8.73 -8.94
C ARG A 107 3.34 8.03 -10.26
N ASP A 108 2.05 7.95 -10.60
CA ASP A 108 1.61 7.47 -11.91
C ASP A 108 1.76 8.54 -12.99
N GLY A 109 1.38 8.20 -14.24
CA GLY A 109 1.43 9.12 -15.39
C GLY A 109 0.56 10.36 -15.25
N ASP A 110 -0.43 10.35 -14.36
CA ASP A 110 -1.30 11.50 -14.03
C ASP A 110 -0.74 12.32 -12.85
N GLY A 111 0.42 11.96 -12.31
CA GLY A 111 1.08 12.61 -11.19
C GLY A 111 0.50 12.28 -9.81
N ARG A 112 -0.43 11.29 -9.71
CA ARG A 112 -1.02 10.87 -8.44
C ARG A 112 -0.03 10.00 -7.66
N ALA A 113 0.04 10.21 -6.34
CA ALA A 113 0.90 9.41 -5.48
C ALA A 113 0.33 8.00 -5.32
N THR A 114 0.97 7.01 -5.93
CA THR A 114 0.58 5.60 -5.85
C THR A 114 1.29 4.87 -4.71
N GLY A 115 2.44 5.36 -4.27
CA GLY A 115 3.19 4.77 -3.18
C GLY A 115 4.15 5.73 -2.50
N VAL A 116 4.41 5.48 -1.22
CA VAL A 116 5.46 6.13 -0.46
C VAL A 116 6.35 5.10 0.18
N LEU A 117 7.66 5.28 0.03
CA LEU A 117 8.71 4.49 0.66
C LEU A 117 9.46 5.35 1.65
N GLY A 118 9.60 4.89 2.87
CA GLY A 118 10.45 5.49 3.90
C GLY A 118 11.59 4.59 4.29
N TRP A 119 12.79 5.11 4.27
CA TRP A 119 14.01 4.46 4.72
C TRP A 119 14.55 5.16 5.97
N ASN A 120 14.43 4.52 7.13
CA ASN A 120 14.82 5.08 8.44
C ASN A 120 14.12 6.41 8.81
N MET A 121 12.96 6.72 8.19
CA MET A 121 12.19 7.95 8.42
C MET A 121 10.69 7.68 8.65
N PRO A 122 10.30 6.87 9.66
CA PRO A 122 8.92 6.43 9.82
C PRO A 122 7.92 7.57 10.08
N LYS A 123 8.36 8.64 10.74
CA LYS A 123 7.51 9.80 11.02
C LYS A 123 7.18 10.56 9.72
N GLN A 124 8.18 10.83 8.91
CA GLN A 124 8.03 11.53 7.64
C GLN A 124 7.24 10.68 6.63
N THR A 125 7.53 9.38 6.54
CA THR A 125 6.75 8.45 5.71
C THR A 125 5.27 8.53 6.02
N ARG A 126 4.91 8.64 7.30
CA ARG A 126 3.51 8.77 7.72
C ARG A 126 2.87 10.08 7.26
N LEU A 127 3.62 11.18 7.20
CA LEU A 127 3.10 12.46 6.72
C LEU A 127 2.74 12.40 5.23
N HIS A 128 3.56 11.74 4.41
CA HIS A 128 3.28 11.55 2.98
C HIS A 128 2.26 10.45 2.67
N ARG A 129 1.90 9.62 3.67
CA ARG A 129 0.91 8.55 3.48
C ARG A 129 -0.45 9.08 3.03
N GLN A 130 -0.84 10.29 3.42
CA GLN A 130 -2.16 10.85 3.08
C GLN A 130 -2.33 11.03 1.57
N GLU A 131 -1.31 11.47 0.84
CA GLU A 131 -1.36 11.59 -0.62
C GLU A 131 -1.69 10.23 -1.29
N VAL A 132 -1.12 9.15 -0.76
CA VAL A 132 -1.39 7.80 -1.25
C VAL A 132 -2.81 7.37 -0.90
N VAL A 133 -3.28 7.62 0.32
CA VAL A 133 -4.66 7.31 0.75
C VAL A 133 -5.67 7.98 -0.17
N ASP A 134 -5.46 9.25 -0.50
CA ASP A 134 -6.36 10.04 -1.36
C ASP A 134 -6.48 9.40 -2.76
N THR A 135 -5.38 8.89 -3.32
CA THR A 135 -5.40 8.15 -4.59
C THR A 135 -6.23 6.88 -4.50
N PHE A 136 -6.09 6.11 -3.42
CA PHE A 136 -6.81 4.83 -3.23
C PHE A 136 -8.29 5.02 -2.88
N THR A 137 -8.67 6.15 -2.30
CA THR A 137 -10.07 6.46 -1.95
C THR A 137 -10.80 7.25 -3.03
N GLY A 138 -10.14 7.59 -4.12
CA GLY A 138 -10.72 8.37 -5.22
C GLY A 138 -10.92 9.85 -4.87
N ALA A 139 -10.24 10.38 -3.85
CA ALA A 139 -10.25 11.79 -3.54
C ALA A 139 -9.61 12.60 -4.70
N PRO A 140 -10.14 13.79 -5.05
CA PRO A 140 -9.55 14.62 -6.09
C PRO A 140 -8.12 15.01 -5.70
N ALA A 141 -7.21 15.00 -6.68
CA ALA A 141 -5.83 15.43 -6.46
C ALA A 141 -5.81 16.85 -5.86
N PRO A 142 -4.93 17.16 -4.89
CA PRO A 142 -4.80 18.49 -4.36
C PRO A 142 -4.43 19.46 -5.50
N THR A 143 -5.25 20.49 -5.69
CA THR A 143 -4.98 21.56 -6.65
C THR A 143 -3.72 22.28 -6.18
N ARG A 144 -2.68 22.30 -7.00
CA ARG A 144 -1.46 23.11 -6.75
C ARG A 144 -1.71 24.58 -6.95
#